data_e06db32c3e8a7db1bdfc5c6fed4d09e4
#
_entry.id   e06db32c3e8a7db1bdfc5c6fed4d09e4
#
_cell.length_a   1.000
_cell.length_b   1.000
_cell.length_c   1.000
_cell.angle_alpha   90.00
_cell.angle_beta   90.00
_cell.angle_gamma   90.00
#
_symmetry.space_group_name_H-M   'P 1'
#
loop_
_entity.id
_entity.type
_entity.pdbx_description
1 polymer ?
#
loop_
_entity_poly.entity_id
_entity_poly.type
_entity_poly.pdbx_seq_one_letter_code
_entity_poly.pdbx_strand_id
1 'polypeptide(L)'
;IGFFIFLIKTSNPFNYIYPSPNEGLGLNPILQDPALAIHPPILYLGYVGTSIIFSSVLGAICADHISRQWASHIKKWAVTSWIFLTLGILLGSIWAYYELGWGGFWFWDPVENISLMPWLALITLIHCITVLEKRLILSSWVIVLSISTFTLSMCGTFLVRSGILNSIHTFANDPER
;
A
#
# COMPACT_ATOMS: atom_id res chain seq x y z
N ILE A 1 -16.40 7.84 11.79
CA ILE A 1 -17.38 8.94 11.80
C ILE A 1 -16.77 10.18 11.16
N GLY A 2 -15.61 10.72 11.63
CA GLY A 2 -14.98 11.92 11.09
C GLY A 2 -14.74 11.89 9.59
N PHE A 3 -14.24 10.77 9.07
CA PHE A 3 -14.03 10.56 7.64
C PHE A 3 -15.32 10.63 6.81
N PHE A 4 -16.42 10.06 7.30
CA PHE A 4 -17.72 10.15 6.62
C PHE A 4 -18.27 11.57 6.59
N ILE A 5 -18.10 12.33 7.69
CA ILE A 5 -18.49 13.74 7.74
C ILE A 5 -17.67 14.54 6.71
N PHE A 6 -16.37 14.27 6.63
CA PHE A 6 -15.49 14.89 5.63
C PHE A 6 -15.98 14.57 4.22
N LEU A 7 -16.23 13.30 3.88
CA LEU A 7 -16.74 12.90 2.56
C LEU A 7 -18.03 13.60 2.19
N ILE A 8 -19.01 13.65 3.10
CA ILE A 8 -20.31 14.28 2.83
C ILE A 8 -20.16 15.80 2.59
N LYS A 9 -19.21 16.43 3.28
CA LYS A 9 -19.00 17.88 3.14
C LYS A 9 -18.20 18.28 1.91
N THR A 10 -17.23 17.46 1.51
CA THR A 10 -16.29 17.81 0.42
C THR A 10 -16.58 17.11 -0.89
N SER A 11 -17.14 15.92 -0.86
CA SER A 11 -17.32 15.05 -2.04
C SER A 11 -18.56 14.19 -1.88
N ASN A 12 -19.68 14.80 -1.58
CA ASN A 12 -20.93 14.09 -1.29
C ASN A 12 -21.36 13.21 -2.49
N PRO A 13 -21.28 11.87 -2.39
CA PRO A 13 -21.65 10.98 -3.49
C PRO A 13 -23.15 10.94 -3.79
N PHE A 14 -23.96 11.58 -2.95
CA PHE A 14 -25.43 11.67 -3.12
C PHE A 14 -25.88 12.96 -3.81
N ASN A 15 -24.96 13.83 -4.20
CA ASN A 15 -25.30 15.02 -4.96
C ASN A 15 -25.71 14.65 -6.38
N TYR A 16 -26.81 15.26 -6.83
CA TYR A 16 -27.28 15.10 -8.20
C TYR A 16 -26.59 16.09 -9.13
N ILE A 17 -26.25 15.61 -10.33
CA ILE A 17 -25.83 16.47 -11.45
C ILE A 17 -27.06 17.02 -12.13
N TYR A 18 -27.11 18.33 -12.34
CA TYR A 18 -28.22 18.97 -13.04
C TYR A 18 -27.69 19.81 -14.23
N PRO A 19 -28.25 19.67 -15.46
CA PRO A 19 -29.30 18.72 -15.84
C PRO A 19 -28.82 17.27 -15.75
N SER A 20 -29.74 16.35 -15.39
CA SER A 20 -29.42 14.93 -15.32
C SER A 20 -29.04 14.40 -16.69
N PRO A 21 -27.87 13.74 -16.85
CA PRO A 21 -27.53 13.08 -18.09
C PRO A 21 -28.49 11.92 -18.39
N ASN A 22 -28.75 11.67 -19.67
CA ASN A 22 -29.62 10.57 -20.08
C ASN A 22 -29.02 9.21 -19.75
N GLU A 23 -27.67 9.10 -19.82
CA GLU A 23 -26.91 7.92 -19.45
C GLU A 23 -25.60 8.33 -18.74
N GLY A 24 -25.09 7.44 -17.89
CA GLY A 24 -23.77 7.60 -17.28
C GLY A 24 -22.65 7.39 -18.32
N LEU A 25 -21.48 7.96 -18.06
CA LEU A 25 -20.30 7.81 -18.93
C LEU A 25 -19.76 6.38 -18.98
N GLY A 26 -20.18 5.54 -18.03
CA GLY A 26 -19.63 4.20 -17.86
C GLY A 26 -18.20 4.21 -17.29
N LEU A 27 -17.63 3.02 -17.13
CA LEU A 27 -16.25 2.84 -16.71
C LEU A 27 -15.34 2.92 -17.94
N ASN A 28 -14.21 3.62 -17.81
CA ASN A 28 -13.20 3.67 -18.86
C ASN A 28 -12.80 2.24 -19.29
N PRO A 29 -12.77 1.90 -20.58
CA PRO A 29 -12.41 0.57 -21.07
C PRO A 29 -11.11 0.02 -20.50
N ILE A 30 -10.08 0.83 -20.32
CA ILE A 30 -8.79 0.45 -19.72
C ILE A 30 -8.96 -0.07 -18.28
N LEU A 31 -10.00 0.39 -17.58
CA LEU A 31 -10.29 -0.01 -16.19
C LEU A 31 -11.19 -1.27 -16.11
N GLN A 32 -11.68 -1.80 -17.22
CA GLN A 32 -12.58 -2.96 -17.27
C GLN A 32 -11.82 -4.29 -17.29
N ASP A 33 -10.57 -4.31 -16.90
CA ASP A 33 -9.71 -5.48 -16.89
C ASP A 33 -9.80 -6.27 -15.58
N PRO A 34 -9.90 -7.62 -15.63
CA PRO A 34 -9.94 -8.45 -14.43
C PRO A 34 -8.71 -8.33 -13.54
N ALA A 35 -7.50 -8.18 -14.10
CA ALA A 35 -6.29 -8.03 -13.31
C ALA A 35 -6.30 -6.69 -12.56
N LEU A 36 -6.79 -5.63 -13.20
CA LEU A 36 -6.96 -4.34 -12.52
C LEU A 36 -8.04 -4.40 -11.43
N ALA A 37 -9.08 -5.20 -11.58
CA ALA A 37 -10.10 -5.37 -10.54
C ALA A 37 -9.54 -6.06 -9.29
N ILE A 38 -8.61 -6.99 -9.45
CA ILE A 38 -8.03 -7.80 -8.37
C ILE A 38 -6.77 -7.16 -7.78
N HIS A 39 -5.94 -6.50 -8.60
CA HIS A 39 -4.68 -5.91 -8.21
C HIS A 39 -4.77 -4.94 -7.00
N PRO A 40 -5.64 -3.92 -6.98
CA PRO A 40 -5.67 -2.97 -5.87
C PRO A 40 -6.06 -3.61 -4.53
N PRO A 41 -7.09 -4.44 -4.41
CA PRO A 41 -7.41 -5.11 -3.16
C PRO A 41 -6.26 -5.94 -2.59
N ILE A 42 -5.55 -6.70 -3.44
CA ILE A 42 -4.41 -7.51 -3.02
C ILE A 42 -3.25 -6.62 -2.55
N LEU A 43 -2.94 -5.55 -3.30
CA LEU A 43 -1.91 -4.61 -2.93
C LEU A 43 -2.21 -3.94 -1.58
N TYR A 44 -3.47 -3.52 -1.36
CA TYR A 44 -3.90 -2.91 -0.10
C TYR A 44 -3.79 -3.87 1.10
N LEU A 45 -4.05 -5.16 0.93
CA LEU A 45 -3.82 -6.14 2.00
C LEU A 45 -2.35 -6.15 2.45
N GLY A 46 -1.42 -6.01 1.51
CA GLY A 46 -0.01 -5.87 1.82
C GLY A 46 0.30 -4.60 2.60
N TYR A 47 -0.21 -3.45 2.17
CA TYR A 47 -0.02 -2.17 2.86
C TYR A 47 -0.63 -2.18 4.27
N VAL A 48 -1.87 -2.62 4.42
CA VAL A 48 -2.56 -2.70 5.71
C VAL A 48 -1.82 -3.64 6.67
N GLY A 49 -1.25 -4.73 6.16
CA GLY A 49 -0.44 -5.65 6.95
C GLY A 49 0.77 -4.98 7.62
N THR A 50 1.33 -3.93 7.04
CA THR A 50 2.44 -3.18 7.65
C THR A 50 2.03 -2.47 8.95
N SER A 51 0.76 -2.07 9.09
CA SER A 51 0.23 -1.45 10.31
C SER A 51 0.19 -2.41 11.49
N ILE A 52 -0.06 -3.69 11.23
CA ILE A 52 -0.04 -4.74 12.26
C ILE A 52 1.37 -4.92 12.81
N ILE A 53 2.35 -4.95 11.90
CA ILE A 53 3.77 -5.05 12.25
C ILE A 53 4.18 -3.84 13.10
N PHE A 54 3.87 -2.64 12.63
CA PHE A 54 4.14 -1.38 13.32
C PHE A 54 3.53 -1.35 14.73
N SER A 55 2.24 -1.67 14.85
CA SER A 55 1.53 -1.67 16.13
C SER A 55 2.10 -2.70 17.10
N SER A 56 2.48 -3.89 16.60
CA SER A 56 3.12 -4.93 17.41
C SER A 56 4.49 -4.49 17.94
N VAL A 57 5.28 -3.77 17.12
CA VAL A 57 6.57 -3.22 17.53
C VAL A 57 6.40 -2.12 18.58
N LEU A 58 5.43 -1.22 18.41
CA LEU A 58 5.14 -0.21 19.43
C LEU A 58 4.71 -0.87 20.75
N GLY A 59 3.88 -1.90 20.70
CA GLY A 59 3.50 -2.67 21.90
C GLY A 59 4.70 -3.32 22.58
N ALA A 60 5.65 -3.87 21.81
CA ALA A 60 6.87 -4.46 22.36
C ALA A 60 7.79 -3.42 23.01
N ILE A 61 7.88 -2.22 22.43
CA ILE A 61 8.63 -1.09 23.03
C ILE A 61 7.98 -0.65 24.33
N CYS A 62 6.66 -0.45 24.35
CA CYS A 62 5.93 -0.04 25.56
C CYS A 62 5.99 -1.07 26.69
N ALA A 63 6.04 -2.36 26.35
CA ALA A 63 6.14 -3.44 27.32
C ALA A 63 7.59 -3.77 27.73
N ASP A 64 8.56 -3.12 27.10
CA ASP A 64 10.00 -3.43 27.23
C ASP A 64 10.30 -4.92 27.10
N HIS A 65 9.59 -5.59 26.17
CA HIS A 65 9.65 -7.04 26.01
C HIS A 65 9.79 -7.47 24.56
N ILE A 66 10.99 -7.86 24.18
CA ILE A 66 11.31 -8.46 22.88
C ILE A 66 11.78 -9.89 23.12
N SER A 67 10.99 -10.87 22.65
CA SER A 67 11.28 -12.28 22.82
C SER A 67 11.33 -13.03 21.48
N ARG A 68 11.86 -14.25 21.50
CA ARG A 68 11.85 -15.14 20.33
C ARG A 68 10.42 -15.47 19.87
N GLN A 69 9.50 -15.66 20.82
CA GLN A 69 8.09 -15.93 20.51
C GLN A 69 7.44 -14.74 19.81
N TRP A 70 7.69 -13.54 20.31
CA TRP A 70 7.23 -12.31 19.66
C TRP A 70 7.82 -12.18 18.25
N ALA A 71 9.12 -12.41 18.07
CA ALA A 71 9.76 -12.37 16.77
C ALA A 71 9.15 -13.39 15.79
N SER A 72 8.90 -14.62 16.25
CA SER A 72 8.24 -15.65 15.44
C SER A 72 6.81 -15.27 15.05
N HIS A 73 6.07 -14.61 15.95
CA HIS A 73 4.73 -14.13 15.67
C HIS A 73 4.73 -13.01 14.60
N ILE A 74 5.54 -11.97 14.80
CA ILE A 74 5.60 -10.83 13.89
C ILE A 74 6.14 -11.20 12.51
N LYS A 75 7.04 -12.18 12.44
CA LYS A 75 7.56 -12.75 11.19
C LYS A 75 6.44 -13.25 10.26
N LYS A 76 5.44 -13.92 10.81
CA LYS A 76 4.30 -14.42 10.03
C LYS A 76 3.56 -13.26 9.36
N TRP A 77 3.32 -12.19 10.09
CA TRP A 77 2.69 -10.98 9.55
C TRP A 77 3.56 -10.28 8.50
N ALA A 78 4.87 -10.18 8.74
CA ALA A 78 5.79 -9.57 7.79
C ALA A 78 5.85 -10.35 6.47
N VAL A 79 5.93 -11.69 6.54
CA VAL A 79 5.91 -12.56 5.35
C VAL A 79 4.57 -12.46 4.63
N THR A 80 3.45 -12.49 5.35
CA THR A 80 2.11 -12.36 4.75
C THR A 80 1.95 -11.02 4.02
N SER A 81 2.32 -9.91 4.65
CA SER A 81 2.29 -8.58 4.03
C SER A 81 3.17 -8.51 2.78
N TRP A 82 4.36 -9.08 2.85
CA TRP A 82 5.29 -9.13 1.72
C TRP A 82 4.74 -9.97 0.55
N ILE A 83 4.08 -11.10 0.84
CA ILE A 83 3.43 -11.92 -0.20
C ILE A 83 2.33 -11.12 -0.90
N PHE A 84 1.46 -10.44 -0.15
CA PHE A 84 0.40 -9.64 -0.74
C PHE A 84 0.93 -8.46 -1.54
N LEU A 85 1.97 -7.77 -1.07
CA LEU A 85 2.63 -6.72 -1.86
C LEU A 85 3.25 -7.29 -3.14
N THR A 86 3.92 -8.43 -3.05
CA THR A 86 4.53 -9.10 -4.22
C THR A 86 3.48 -9.46 -5.26
N LEU A 87 2.38 -10.10 -4.84
CA LEU A 87 1.29 -10.46 -5.74
C LEU A 87 0.60 -9.22 -6.32
N GLY A 88 0.37 -8.20 -5.49
CA GLY A 88 -0.21 -6.95 -5.94
C GLY A 88 0.66 -6.25 -6.99
N ILE A 89 1.95 -6.08 -6.73
CA ILE A 89 2.89 -5.49 -7.69
C ILE A 89 2.94 -6.31 -8.99
N LEU A 90 3.01 -7.63 -8.89
CA LEU A 90 3.04 -8.52 -10.06
C LEU A 90 1.78 -8.39 -10.92
N LEU A 91 0.61 -8.41 -10.31
CA LEU A 91 -0.66 -8.23 -11.03
C LEU A 91 -0.76 -6.87 -11.72
N GLY A 92 -0.30 -5.80 -11.05
CA GLY A 92 -0.22 -4.47 -11.66
C GLY A 92 0.74 -4.42 -12.84
N SER A 93 1.89 -5.10 -12.73
CA SER A 93 2.87 -5.21 -13.82
C SER A 93 2.31 -5.98 -15.02
N ILE A 94 1.56 -7.06 -14.78
CA ILE A 94 0.90 -7.83 -15.84
C ILE A 94 -0.14 -6.97 -16.54
N TRP A 95 -1.00 -6.29 -15.79
CA TRP A 95 -1.99 -5.37 -16.34
C TRP A 95 -1.34 -4.27 -17.19
N ALA A 96 -0.30 -3.61 -16.67
CA ALA A 96 0.43 -2.57 -17.39
C ALA A 96 1.04 -3.08 -18.70
N TYR A 97 1.54 -4.31 -18.70
CA TYR A 97 2.16 -4.91 -19.86
C TYR A 97 1.22 -5.05 -21.05
N TYR A 98 0.00 -5.52 -20.86
CA TYR A 98 -0.90 -5.75 -21.97
C TYR A 98 -1.91 -4.63 -22.22
N GLU A 99 -2.27 -3.84 -21.21
CA GLU A 99 -3.27 -2.78 -21.38
C GLU A 99 -2.67 -1.41 -21.75
N LEU A 100 -1.49 -1.08 -21.23
CA LEU A 100 -0.91 0.25 -21.43
C LEU A 100 -0.02 0.35 -22.66
N GLY A 101 0.36 -0.77 -23.26
CA GLY A 101 1.18 -0.78 -24.47
C GLY A 101 2.59 -0.20 -24.28
N TRP A 102 3.10 -0.14 -23.06
CA TRP A 102 4.41 0.43 -22.77
C TRP A 102 5.58 -0.47 -23.20
N GLY A 103 5.32 -1.71 -23.59
CA GLY A 103 6.32 -2.63 -24.09
C GLY A 103 7.12 -3.40 -23.04
N GLY A 104 6.75 -3.33 -21.76
CA GLY A 104 7.40 -4.03 -20.66
C GLY A 104 6.54 -4.15 -19.40
N PHE A 105 7.09 -4.75 -18.36
CA PHE A 105 6.41 -4.98 -17.08
C PHE A 105 6.60 -3.85 -16.06
N TRP A 106 7.62 -3.02 -16.24
CA TRP A 106 8.01 -2.01 -15.27
C TRP A 106 8.57 -0.78 -15.96
N PHE A 107 8.07 0.38 -15.60
CA PHE A 107 8.40 1.64 -16.28
C PHE A 107 8.94 2.71 -15.36
N TRP A 108 9.21 2.37 -14.12
CA TRP A 108 9.66 3.34 -13.14
C TRP A 108 8.67 4.49 -12.95
N ASP A 109 7.39 4.24 -13.20
CA ASP A 109 6.34 5.19 -12.89
C ASP A 109 6.42 5.56 -11.41
N PRO A 110 6.18 6.82 -11.03
CA PRO A 110 6.27 7.24 -9.63
C PRO A 110 5.45 6.38 -8.67
N VAL A 111 4.26 5.92 -9.07
CA VAL A 111 3.41 5.06 -8.22
C VAL A 111 3.93 3.63 -8.14
N GLU A 112 4.52 3.10 -9.19
CA GLU A 112 5.23 1.81 -9.16
C GLU A 112 6.38 1.87 -8.15
N ASN A 113 7.21 2.91 -8.21
CA ASN A 113 8.33 3.11 -7.29
C ASN A 113 7.87 3.24 -5.83
N ILE A 114 6.74 3.92 -5.60
CA ILE A 114 6.13 4.04 -4.28
C ILE A 114 5.76 2.66 -3.70
N SER A 115 5.26 1.75 -4.51
CA SER A 115 4.92 0.40 -4.05
C SER A 115 6.17 -0.45 -3.77
N LEU A 116 7.23 -0.22 -4.50
CA LEU A 116 8.50 -0.94 -4.36
C LEU A 116 9.24 -0.60 -3.06
N MET A 117 9.13 0.64 -2.58
CA MET A 117 9.84 1.07 -1.36
C MET A 117 9.48 0.24 -0.10
N PRO A 118 8.21 0.12 0.30
CA PRO A 118 7.85 -0.72 1.45
C PRO A 118 8.08 -2.21 1.20
N TRP A 119 8.02 -2.68 -0.05
CA TRP A 119 8.35 -4.06 -0.41
C TRP A 119 9.82 -4.38 -0.13
N LEU A 120 10.77 -3.50 -0.51
CA LEU A 120 12.20 -3.65 -0.20
C LEU A 120 12.47 -3.57 1.32
N ALA A 121 11.80 -2.64 2.01
CA ALA A 121 11.92 -2.51 3.45
C ALA A 121 11.42 -3.78 4.18
N LEU A 122 10.31 -4.39 3.71
CA LEU A 122 9.78 -5.64 4.26
C LEU A 122 10.73 -6.83 4.07
N ILE A 123 11.37 -6.98 2.92
CA ILE A 123 12.39 -8.02 2.71
C ILE A 123 13.50 -7.88 3.75
N THR A 124 14.05 -6.68 3.90
CA THR A 124 15.10 -6.39 4.87
C THR A 124 14.63 -6.69 6.29
N LEU A 125 13.42 -6.28 6.62
CA LEU A 125 12.78 -6.54 7.92
C LEU A 125 12.64 -8.04 8.19
N ILE A 126 12.17 -8.83 7.22
CA ILE A 126 12.01 -10.29 7.36
C ILE A 126 13.35 -10.95 7.69
N HIS A 127 14.43 -10.52 7.05
CA HIS A 127 15.77 -11.01 7.35
C HIS A 127 16.20 -10.64 8.79
N CYS A 128 16.00 -9.40 9.21
CA CYS A 128 16.32 -8.96 10.57
C CYS A 128 15.49 -9.70 11.63
N ILE A 129 14.18 -9.89 11.40
CA ILE A 129 13.31 -10.66 12.30
C ILE A 129 13.78 -12.13 12.37
N THR A 130 14.20 -12.71 11.26
CA THR A 130 14.69 -14.10 11.24
C THR A 130 15.97 -14.27 12.07
N VAL A 131 16.85 -13.29 12.06
CA VAL A 131 18.05 -13.26 12.91
C VAL A 131 17.66 -13.02 14.38
N LEU A 132 16.74 -12.11 14.65
CA LEU A 132 16.23 -11.83 15.99
C LEU A 132 15.60 -13.07 16.62
N GLU A 133 14.78 -13.82 15.87
CA GLU A 133 14.16 -15.06 16.33
C GLU A 133 15.18 -16.11 16.76
N LYS A 134 16.29 -16.23 16.01
CA LYS A 134 17.30 -17.26 16.28
C LYS A 134 18.33 -16.83 17.34
N ARG A 135 18.77 -15.58 17.32
CA ARG A 135 19.96 -15.10 18.07
C ARG A 135 19.68 -13.99 19.07
N LEU A 136 18.48 -13.40 19.11
CA LEU A 136 18.11 -12.23 19.92
C LEU A 136 19.02 -11.01 19.72
N ILE A 137 19.49 -10.82 18.49
CA ILE A 137 20.25 -9.64 18.05
C ILE A 137 19.47 -8.90 16.96
N LEU A 138 19.88 -7.67 16.62
CA LEU A 138 19.24 -6.79 15.62
C LEU A 138 17.85 -6.26 16.03
N SER A 139 17.50 -6.25 17.32
CA SER A 139 16.22 -5.69 17.80
C SER A 139 16.01 -4.25 17.36
N SER A 140 17.03 -3.39 17.46
CA SER A 140 16.95 -2.00 17.01
C SER A 140 16.66 -1.89 15.50
N TRP A 141 17.26 -2.74 14.68
CA TRP A 141 16.97 -2.79 13.24
C TRP A 141 15.55 -3.24 12.94
N VAL A 142 15.03 -4.23 13.68
CA VAL A 142 13.63 -4.67 13.55
C VAL A 142 12.69 -3.52 13.89
N ILE A 143 12.96 -2.77 14.94
CA ILE A 143 12.16 -1.59 15.33
C ILE A 143 12.19 -0.54 14.22
N VAL A 144 13.37 -0.09 13.81
CA VAL A 144 13.53 0.95 12.79
C VAL A 144 12.91 0.56 11.47
N LEU A 145 13.16 -0.65 11.00
CA LEU A 145 12.61 -1.13 9.71
C LEU A 145 11.09 -1.29 9.76
N SER A 146 10.53 -1.71 10.88
CA SER A 146 9.06 -1.81 11.03
C SER A 146 8.39 -0.44 10.96
N ILE A 147 8.95 0.55 11.65
CA ILE A 147 8.48 1.94 11.60
C ILE A 147 8.65 2.48 10.17
N SER A 148 9.82 2.29 9.57
CA SER A 148 10.11 2.77 8.22
C SER A 148 9.18 2.17 7.18
N THR A 149 8.93 0.86 7.25
CA THR A 149 8.02 0.17 6.29
C THR A 149 6.61 0.73 6.34
N PHE A 150 6.08 0.93 7.55
CA PHE A 150 4.75 1.52 7.71
C PHE A 150 4.75 2.99 7.25
N THR A 151 5.75 3.77 7.63
CA THR A 151 5.88 5.17 7.19
C THR A 151 5.94 5.27 5.67
N LEU A 152 6.73 4.43 5.00
CA LEU A 152 6.81 4.39 3.53
C LEU A 152 5.45 4.05 2.90
N SER A 153 4.68 3.13 3.47
CA SER A 153 3.34 2.81 2.99
C SER A 153 2.36 3.98 3.13
N MET A 154 2.43 4.72 4.24
CA MET A 154 1.62 5.92 4.47
C MET A 154 2.02 7.08 3.56
N CYS A 155 3.33 7.33 3.43
CA CYS A 155 3.85 8.32 2.48
C CYS A 155 3.44 7.99 1.05
N GLY A 156 3.48 6.71 0.67
CA GLY A 156 3.02 6.23 -0.62
C GLY A 156 1.55 6.56 -0.87
N THR A 157 0.69 6.24 0.08
CA THR A 157 -0.73 6.56 0.00
C THR A 157 -0.97 8.07 -0.14
N PHE A 158 -0.24 8.89 0.62
CA PHE A 158 -0.32 10.34 0.51
C PHE A 158 0.09 10.83 -0.88
N LEU A 159 1.24 10.38 -1.40
CA LEU A 159 1.76 10.81 -2.69
C LEU A 159 0.80 10.46 -3.85
N VAL A 160 0.23 9.26 -3.84
CA VAL A 160 -0.75 8.83 -4.87
C VAL A 160 -2.02 9.68 -4.82
N ARG A 161 -2.48 10.06 -3.63
CA ARG A 161 -3.73 10.80 -3.42
C ARG A 161 -3.58 12.31 -3.54
N SER A 162 -2.38 12.85 -3.35
CA SER A 162 -2.12 14.30 -3.31
C SER A 162 -2.21 15.00 -4.67
N GLY A 163 -2.18 14.25 -5.78
CA GLY A 163 -2.10 14.83 -7.13
C GLY A 163 -0.76 15.52 -7.45
N ILE A 164 0.25 15.40 -6.57
CA ILE A 164 1.58 16.00 -6.77
C ILE A 164 2.35 15.31 -7.89
N LEU A 165 2.14 13.99 -8.02
CA LEU A 165 2.85 13.17 -9.00
C LEU A 165 2.09 13.09 -10.31
N ASN A 166 2.79 13.18 -11.41
CA ASN A 166 2.25 12.92 -12.74
C ASN A 166 2.40 11.42 -13.05
N SER A 167 1.31 10.67 -12.91
CA SER A 167 1.23 9.23 -13.17
C SER A 167 -0.18 8.87 -13.62
N ILE A 168 -0.31 7.81 -14.41
CA ILE A 168 -1.62 7.25 -14.79
C ILE A 168 -2.38 6.66 -13.59
N HIS A 169 -1.70 6.40 -12.49
CA HIS A 169 -2.26 5.85 -11.26
C HIS A 169 -2.66 6.95 -10.25
N THR A 170 -2.33 8.20 -10.51
CA THR A 170 -2.69 9.31 -9.62
C THR A 170 -4.12 9.76 -9.85
N PHE A 171 -4.73 10.28 -8.79
CA PHE A 171 -6.03 10.92 -8.90
C PHE A 171 -5.90 12.28 -9.58
N ALA A 172 -6.95 12.69 -10.28
CA ALA A 172 -7.00 14.02 -10.87
C ALA A 172 -6.81 15.08 -9.77
N ASN A 173 -6.00 16.10 -10.09
CA ASN A 173 -5.83 17.23 -9.19
C ASN A 173 -7.12 18.06 -9.22
N ASP A 174 -7.75 18.22 -8.07
CA ASP A 174 -8.91 19.08 -7.88
C ASP A 174 -8.45 20.33 -7.08
N PRO A 175 -8.34 21.48 -7.73
CA PRO A 175 -7.85 22.69 -7.06
C PRO A 175 -8.80 23.25 -6.00
N GLU A 176 -10.04 22.73 -5.93
CA GLU A 176 -11.03 23.13 -4.93
C GLU A 176 -11.03 22.27 -3.65
N ARG A 177 -10.11 21.26 -3.56
CA ARG A 177 -10.05 20.33 -2.43
C ARG A 177 -8.72 20.31 -1.73
#